data_aced4dfd4173b63e11b9b99c89ea1047
#
_entry.id   aced4dfd4173b63e11b9b99c89ea1047
#
_cell.length_a   1.000
_cell.length_b   1.000
_cell.length_c   1.000
_cell.angle_alpha   90.00
_cell.angle_beta   90.00
_cell.angle_gamma   90.00
#
_symmetry.space_group_name_H-M   'P 1'
#
loop_
_entity.id
_entity.type
_entity.pdbx_description
1 polymer ?
#
loop_
_entity_poly.entity_id
_entity_poly.type
_entity_poly.pdbx_seq_one_letter_code
_entity_poly.pdbx_strand_id
1 'polypeptide(L)'
;MDITSFDDLLQAARAQKEPQRLLFVFANVELPDDATPAQRTRFAAGQGGTLTPLMCVDKLPDELVSFEALVQEAAQFVLPDQDWGLVFAAALSGTLDRVPTSSDADAPLQRMVEAIKGGAHGAYIPFDRQGQPVNFG
;
A
#
# COMPACT_ATOMS: atom_id res chain seq x y z
N MET A 1 14.60 9.19 9.10
CA MET A 1 13.27 9.74 9.43
C MET A 1 12.30 8.58 9.65
N ASP A 2 11.66 8.58 10.80
CA ASP A 2 10.66 7.55 11.09
C ASP A 2 9.32 7.93 10.45
N ILE A 3 8.69 6.99 9.79
CA ILE A 3 7.40 7.20 9.17
C ILE A 3 6.32 6.74 10.15
N THR A 4 5.63 7.72 10.73
CA THR A 4 4.58 7.47 11.72
C THR A 4 3.19 7.82 11.19
N SER A 5 3.11 8.30 9.95
CA SER A 5 1.87 8.61 9.28
C SER A 5 2.08 8.62 7.76
N PHE A 6 0.98 8.67 7.03
CA PHE A 6 1.05 8.80 5.57
C PHE A 6 1.69 10.14 5.16
N ASP A 7 1.42 11.22 5.91
CA ASP A 7 2.05 12.51 5.64
C ASP A 7 3.57 12.45 5.77
N ASP A 8 4.09 11.69 6.72
CA ASP A 8 5.53 11.49 6.87
C ASP A 8 6.12 10.82 5.62
N LEU A 9 5.39 9.86 5.03
CA LEU A 9 5.82 9.23 3.78
C LEU A 9 5.92 10.25 2.65
N LEU A 10 4.93 11.12 2.50
CA LEU A 10 4.93 12.16 1.48
C LEU A 10 6.09 13.13 1.66
N GLN A 11 6.33 13.56 2.90
CA GLN A 11 7.43 14.47 3.21
C GLN A 11 8.79 13.82 2.94
N ALA A 12 8.95 12.55 3.31
CA ALA A 12 10.18 11.81 3.06
C ALA A 12 10.45 11.69 1.56
N ALA A 13 9.42 11.42 0.77
CA ALA A 13 9.55 11.32 -0.69
C ALA A 13 9.95 12.65 -1.30
N ARG A 14 9.37 13.75 -0.83
CA ARG A 14 9.68 15.10 -1.33
C ARG A 14 11.08 15.54 -0.94
N ALA A 15 11.61 15.01 0.15
CA ALA A 15 12.93 15.39 0.67
C ALA A 15 14.08 14.66 -0.02
N GLN A 16 13.80 13.66 -0.87
CA GLN A 16 14.83 12.92 -1.57
C GLN A 16 15.46 13.77 -2.67
N LYS A 17 16.76 13.56 -2.92
CA LYS A 17 17.46 14.27 -4.01
C LYS A 17 16.94 13.86 -5.38
N GLU A 18 16.74 12.54 -5.56
CA GLU A 18 16.17 12.02 -6.78
C GLU A 18 14.64 12.12 -6.72
N PRO A 19 13.97 12.43 -7.85
CA PRO A 19 12.52 12.45 -7.88
C PRO A 19 11.96 11.06 -7.58
N GLN A 20 10.86 11.00 -6.86
CA GLN A 20 10.22 9.76 -6.43
C GLN A 20 8.86 9.63 -7.09
N ARG A 21 8.49 8.40 -7.43
CA ARG A 21 7.11 8.05 -7.77
C ARG A 21 6.62 7.05 -6.71
N LEU A 22 5.51 7.36 -6.08
CA LEU A 22 4.96 6.51 -5.01
C LEU A 22 4.08 5.44 -5.63
N LEU A 23 4.20 4.23 -5.09
CA LEU A 23 3.49 3.04 -5.55
C LEU A 23 2.59 2.55 -4.42
N PHE A 24 1.32 2.25 -4.75
CA PHE A 24 0.34 1.81 -3.78
C PHE A 24 -0.39 0.56 -4.27
N VAL A 25 -0.54 -0.41 -3.37
CA VAL A 25 -1.38 -1.59 -3.63
C VAL A 25 -2.42 -1.66 -2.50
N PHE A 26 -3.68 -1.54 -2.88
CA PHE A 26 -4.80 -1.71 -1.95
C PHE A 26 -5.13 -3.18 -1.84
N ALA A 27 -5.29 -3.66 -0.61
CA ALA A 27 -5.51 -5.08 -0.36
C ALA A 27 -6.65 -5.28 0.65
N ASN A 28 -7.35 -6.39 0.47
CA ASN A 28 -8.34 -6.86 1.42
C ASN A 28 -7.69 -7.88 2.34
N VAL A 29 -8.10 -7.89 3.61
CA VAL A 29 -7.66 -8.90 4.57
C VAL A 29 -8.84 -9.84 4.80
N GLU A 30 -8.66 -11.11 4.46
CA GLU A 30 -9.72 -12.11 4.55
C GLU A 30 -9.30 -13.29 5.39
N LEU A 31 -10.30 -13.94 6.02
CA LEU A 31 -10.10 -15.19 6.73
C LEU A 31 -10.66 -16.31 5.84
N PRO A 32 -9.86 -17.34 5.51
CA PRO A 32 -10.36 -18.46 4.71
C PRO A 32 -11.52 -19.18 5.42
N ASP A 33 -12.47 -19.74 4.64
CA ASP A 33 -13.61 -20.45 5.17
C ASP A 33 -13.21 -21.67 6.00
N ASP A 34 -12.08 -22.30 5.66
CA ASP A 34 -11.56 -23.46 6.36
C ASP A 34 -10.60 -23.12 7.50
N ALA A 35 -10.61 -21.86 7.95
CA ALA A 35 -9.73 -21.43 9.03
C ALA A 35 -10.02 -22.20 10.33
N THR A 36 -8.93 -22.52 11.06
CA THR A 36 -9.04 -23.15 12.37
C THR A 36 -9.59 -22.16 13.41
N PRO A 37 -10.13 -22.66 14.54
CA PRO A 37 -10.55 -21.76 15.62
C PRO A 37 -9.45 -20.82 16.11
N ALA A 38 -8.19 -21.31 16.16
CA ALA A 38 -7.05 -20.45 16.54
C ALA A 38 -6.83 -19.33 15.53
N GLN A 39 -6.93 -19.63 14.23
CA GLN A 39 -6.80 -18.64 13.17
C GLN A 39 -7.92 -17.60 13.24
N ARG A 40 -9.16 -18.04 13.55
CA ARG A 40 -10.30 -17.13 13.70
C ARG A 40 -10.12 -16.20 14.89
N THR A 41 -9.59 -16.71 15.98
CA THR A 41 -9.32 -15.90 17.18
C THR A 41 -8.27 -14.84 16.88
N ARG A 42 -7.19 -15.21 16.19
CA ARG A 42 -6.13 -14.28 15.83
C ARG A 42 -6.65 -13.20 14.85
N PHE A 43 -7.47 -13.59 13.89
CA PHE A 43 -8.05 -12.65 12.93
C PHE A 43 -8.96 -11.64 13.65
N ALA A 44 -9.79 -12.11 14.59
CA ALA A 44 -10.66 -11.23 15.38
C ALA A 44 -9.85 -10.23 16.22
N ALA A 45 -8.61 -10.61 16.61
CA ALA A 45 -7.69 -9.72 17.33
C ALA A 45 -6.86 -8.82 16.40
N GLY A 46 -7.17 -8.81 15.10
CA GLY A 46 -6.45 -8.02 14.12
C GLY A 46 -5.16 -8.64 13.61
N GLN A 47 -4.98 -9.94 13.81
CA GLN A 47 -3.76 -10.67 13.42
C GLN A 47 -4.07 -11.77 12.42
N GLY A 48 -3.12 -12.00 11.50
CA GLY A 48 -3.25 -13.06 10.52
C GLY A 48 -4.22 -12.72 9.40
N GLY A 49 -4.71 -13.75 8.72
CA GLY A 49 -5.57 -13.59 7.55
C GLY A 49 -4.80 -13.70 6.25
N THR A 50 -5.52 -13.70 5.15
CA THR A 50 -4.98 -13.74 3.79
C THR A 50 -5.14 -12.38 3.13
N LEU A 51 -4.07 -11.89 2.51
CA LEU A 51 -4.09 -10.61 1.80
C LEU A 51 -4.42 -10.84 0.33
N THR A 52 -5.43 -10.12 -0.17
CA THR A 52 -5.84 -10.16 -1.57
C THR A 52 -5.68 -8.78 -2.17
N PRO A 53 -4.71 -8.57 -3.09
CA PRO A 53 -4.58 -7.29 -3.77
C PRO A 53 -5.83 -6.99 -4.60
N LEU A 54 -6.33 -5.77 -4.50
CA LEU A 54 -7.54 -5.33 -5.21
C LEU A 54 -7.21 -4.38 -6.35
N MET A 55 -6.28 -3.45 -6.15
CA MET A 55 -5.92 -2.47 -7.16
C MET A 55 -4.56 -1.87 -6.87
N CYS A 56 -3.95 -1.31 -7.91
CA CYS A 56 -2.67 -0.61 -7.84
C CYS A 56 -2.83 0.83 -8.31
N VAL A 57 -2.10 1.73 -7.67
CA VAL A 57 -2.07 3.15 -8.06
C VAL A 57 -0.62 3.62 -7.97
N ASP A 58 -0.20 4.44 -8.94
CA ASP A 58 1.10 5.12 -8.87
C ASP A 58 0.87 6.63 -8.95
N LYS A 59 1.59 7.39 -8.15
CA LYS A 59 1.46 8.84 -8.05
C LYS A 59 2.80 9.51 -7.81
N LEU A 60 3.01 10.66 -8.43
CA LEU A 60 4.09 11.55 -8.00
C LEU A 60 3.66 12.23 -6.69
N PRO A 61 4.62 12.56 -5.80
CA PRO A 61 4.26 13.22 -4.55
C PRO A 61 3.44 14.50 -4.74
N ASP A 62 3.71 15.25 -5.81
CA ASP A 62 2.98 16.49 -6.10
C ASP A 62 1.55 16.26 -6.59
N GLU A 63 1.25 15.05 -7.04
CA GLU A 63 -0.11 14.66 -7.45
C GLU A 63 -0.96 14.24 -6.26
N LEU A 64 -0.34 14.00 -5.11
CA LEU A 64 -1.03 13.58 -3.89
C LEU A 64 -1.15 14.75 -2.92
N VAL A 65 -2.38 15.15 -2.63
CA VAL A 65 -2.65 16.20 -1.66
C VAL A 65 -2.68 15.60 -0.25
N SER A 66 -3.30 14.42 -0.10
CA SER A 66 -3.50 13.79 1.20
C SER A 66 -3.83 12.32 1.03
N PHE A 67 -3.81 11.59 2.15
CA PHE A 67 -4.29 10.21 2.19
C PHE A 67 -5.77 10.12 1.81
N GLU A 68 -6.58 11.07 2.28
CA GLU A 68 -8.01 11.10 1.96
C GLU A 68 -8.26 11.23 0.46
N ALA A 69 -7.48 12.06 -0.23
CA ALA A 69 -7.58 12.21 -1.68
C ALA A 69 -7.27 10.90 -2.40
N LEU A 70 -6.24 10.18 -1.93
CA LEU A 70 -5.88 8.86 -2.47
C LEU A 70 -7.02 7.87 -2.28
N VAL A 71 -7.62 7.84 -1.10
CA VAL A 71 -8.75 6.94 -0.78
C VAL A 71 -9.95 7.25 -1.66
N GLN A 72 -10.27 8.53 -1.85
CA GLN A 72 -11.40 8.94 -2.69
C GLN A 72 -11.19 8.55 -4.15
N GLU A 73 -9.98 8.69 -4.66
CA GLU A 73 -9.65 8.28 -6.02
C GLU A 73 -9.77 6.75 -6.16
N ALA A 74 -9.24 6.02 -5.18
CA ALA A 74 -9.29 4.55 -5.19
C ALA A 74 -10.74 4.05 -5.17
N ALA A 75 -11.64 4.72 -4.47
CA ALA A 75 -13.04 4.33 -4.37
C ALA A 75 -13.74 4.29 -5.72
N GLN A 76 -13.24 5.02 -6.72
CA GLN A 76 -13.82 5.03 -8.07
C GLN A 76 -13.51 3.74 -8.85
N PHE A 77 -12.51 2.98 -8.43
CA PHE A 77 -12.03 1.80 -9.15
C PHE A 77 -12.30 0.50 -8.41
N VAL A 78 -12.67 0.55 -7.13
CA VAL A 78 -13.00 -0.64 -6.34
C VAL A 78 -14.49 -0.92 -6.48
N LEU A 79 -14.84 -2.19 -6.71
CA LEU A 79 -16.24 -2.60 -6.83
C LEU A 79 -16.98 -2.37 -5.51
N PRO A 80 -18.29 -2.06 -5.54
CA PRO A 80 -19.03 -1.74 -4.32
C PRO A 80 -19.03 -2.83 -3.24
N ASP A 81 -18.85 -4.09 -3.64
CA ASP A 81 -18.80 -5.23 -2.71
C ASP A 81 -17.39 -5.58 -2.26
N GLN A 82 -16.38 -4.84 -2.72
CA GLN A 82 -14.99 -5.04 -2.32
C GLN A 82 -14.58 -3.97 -1.33
N ASP A 83 -14.07 -4.43 -0.19
CA ASP A 83 -13.59 -3.56 0.88
C ASP A 83 -12.10 -3.77 1.06
N TRP A 84 -11.33 -2.68 0.99
CA TRP A 84 -9.90 -2.78 1.28
C TRP A 84 -9.67 -2.48 2.75
N GLY A 85 -8.70 -3.16 3.36
CA GLY A 85 -8.33 -2.93 4.76
C GLY A 85 -6.97 -2.31 4.93
N LEU A 86 -6.08 -2.53 3.95
CA LEU A 86 -4.70 -2.04 3.99
C LEU A 86 -4.30 -1.48 2.65
N VAL A 87 -3.39 -0.51 2.68
CA VAL A 87 -2.69 -0.06 1.49
C VAL A 87 -1.19 -0.15 1.74
N PHE A 88 -0.48 -0.87 0.85
CA PHE A 88 0.97 -1.02 0.94
C PHE A 88 1.61 0.05 0.06
N ALA A 89 2.63 0.69 0.59
CA ALA A 89 3.31 1.78 -0.09
C ALA A 89 4.79 1.47 -0.30
N ALA A 90 5.31 1.92 -1.43
CA ALA A 90 6.73 1.87 -1.77
C ALA A 90 7.07 3.11 -2.59
N ALA A 91 8.36 3.36 -2.79
CA ALA A 91 8.82 4.48 -3.60
C ALA A 91 9.75 3.96 -4.69
N LEU A 92 9.57 4.50 -5.89
CA LEU A 92 10.45 4.25 -7.03
C LEU A 92 11.27 5.51 -7.29
N SER A 93 12.59 5.39 -7.16
CA SER A 93 13.49 6.51 -7.40
C SER A 93 13.81 6.65 -8.87
N GLY A 94 13.78 7.88 -9.36
CA GLY A 94 14.31 8.22 -10.67
C GLY A 94 15.78 8.60 -10.58
N THR A 95 16.24 9.39 -11.54
CA THR A 95 17.57 10.01 -11.52
C THR A 95 17.40 11.51 -11.34
N LEU A 96 18.50 12.24 -11.10
CA LEU A 96 18.42 13.69 -10.87
C LEU A 96 17.80 14.46 -12.03
N ASP A 97 17.88 13.92 -13.23
CA ASP A 97 17.38 14.57 -14.45
C ASP A 97 16.20 13.81 -15.10
N ARG A 98 15.67 12.77 -14.44
CA ARG A 98 14.57 11.99 -14.99
C ARG A 98 13.61 11.53 -13.91
N VAL A 99 12.35 11.99 -14.00
CA VAL A 99 11.26 11.58 -13.12
C VAL A 99 10.76 10.19 -13.56
N PRO A 100 10.53 9.23 -12.64
CA PRO A 100 9.94 7.95 -13.02
C PRO A 100 8.56 8.14 -13.62
N THR A 101 8.27 7.39 -14.68
CA THR A 101 6.96 7.42 -15.35
C THR A 101 6.05 6.31 -14.81
N SER A 102 4.77 6.34 -15.21
CA SER A 102 3.84 5.23 -14.90
C SER A 102 4.31 3.93 -15.55
N SER A 103 4.88 3.98 -16.74
CA SER A 103 5.47 2.79 -17.37
C SER A 103 6.60 2.21 -16.54
N ASP A 104 7.44 3.06 -15.95
CA ASP A 104 8.51 2.62 -15.07
C ASP A 104 7.96 1.92 -13.81
N ALA A 105 6.75 2.28 -13.40
CA ALA A 105 6.12 1.73 -12.20
C ALA A 105 5.49 0.34 -12.42
N ASP A 106 5.24 -0.08 -13.66
CA ASP A 106 4.51 -1.32 -13.95
C ASP A 106 5.17 -2.55 -13.33
N ALA A 107 6.46 -2.76 -13.59
CA ALA A 107 7.16 -3.93 -13.06
C ALA A 107 7.29 -3.90 -11.54
N PRO A 108 7.66 -2.77 -10.91
CA PRO A 108 7.67 -2.71 -9.44
C PRO A 108 6.30 -2.97 -8.82
N LEU A 109 5.21 -2.47 -9.41
CA LEU A 109 3.85 -2.72 -8.92
C LEU A 109 3.50 -4.20 -9.00
N GLN A 110 3.85 -4.88 -10.10
CA GLN A 110 3.64 -6.31 -10.22
C GLN A 110 4.39 -7.09 -9.15
N ARG A 111 5.64 -6.69 -8.86
CA ARG A 111 6.42 -7.33 -7.80
C ARG A 111 5.76 -7.12 -6.43
N MET A 112 5.19 -5.94 -6.17
CA MET A 112 4.45 -5.69 -4.95
C MET A 112 3.24 -6.61 -4.83
N VAL A 113 2.45 -6.73 -5.89
CA VAL A 113 1.26 -7.60 -5.91
C VAL A 113 1.65 -9.04 -5.61
N GLU A 114 2.70 -9.57 -6.26
CA GLU A 114 3.14 -10.94 -6.05
C GLU A 114 3.68 -11.15 -4.63
N ALA A 115 4.43 -10.19 -4.11
CA ALA A 115 4.95 -10.27 -2.74
C ALA A 115 3.81 -10.26 -1.71
N ILE A 116 2.80 -9.43 -1.91
CA ILE A 116 1.65 -9.36 -1.01
C ILE A 116 0.87 -10.66 -1.04
N LYS A 117 0.61 -11.23 -2.22
CA LYS A 117 -0.05 -12.53 -2.36
C LYS A 117 0.70 -13.64 -1.64
N GLY A 118 2.02 -13.61 -1.72
CA GLY A 118 2.87 -14.63 -1.12
C GLY A 118 3.21 -14.40 0.35
N GLY A 119 2.73 -13.32 0.95
CA GLY A 119 3.03 -12.99 2.34
C GLY A 119 4.40 -12.35 2.56
N ALA A 120 5.15 -12.04 1.48
CA ALA A 120 6.50 -11.46 1.57
C ALA A 120 6.47 -9.94 1.43
N HIS A 121 5.59 -9.27 2.20
CA HIS A 121 5.33 -7.84 2.07
C HIS A 121 6.19 -6.95 2.99
N GLY A 122 7.20 -7.52 3.66
CA GLY A 122 8.00 -6.80 4.65
C GLY A 122 8.83 -5.63 4.11
N ALA A 123 9.03 -5.54 2.79
CA ALA A 123 9.75 -4.44 2.17
C ALA A 123 8.88 -3.20 1.95
N TYR A 124 7.58 -3.29 2.19
CA TYR A 124 6.61 -2.24 1.92
C TYR A 124 5.99 -1.74 3.22
N ILE A 125 5.53 -0.49 3.21
CA ILE A 125 4.93 0.12 4.40
C ILE A 125 3.41 -0.03 4.30
N PRO A 126 2.78 -0.80 5.23
CA PRO A 126 1.32 -0.93 5.24
C PRO A 126 0.68 0.19 6.05
N PHE A 127 -0.41 0.75 5.52
CA PHE A 127 -1.23 1.74 6.20
C PHE A 127 -2.66 1.21 6.32
N ASP A 128 -3.34 1.56 7.41
CA ASP A 128 -4.76 1.24 7.58
C ASP A 128 -5.63 2.26 6.83
N ARG A 129 -6.94 2.16 7.04
CA ARG A 129 -7.91 3.05 6.37
C ARG A 129 -7.82 4.50 6.84
N GLN A 130 -7.16 4.75 7.97
CA GLN A 130 -6.96 6.08 8.52
C GLN A 130 -5.58 6.66 8.18
N GLY A 131 -4.77 5.94 7.40
CA GLY A 131 -3.43 6.39 7.03
C GLY A 131 -2.38 6.22 8.11
N GLN A 132 -2.65 5.34 9.09
CA GLN A 132 -1.70 5.02 10.15
C GLN A 132 -0.93 3.76 9.80
N PRO A 133 0.39 3.72 10.04
CA PRO A 133 1.17 2.51 9.79
C PRO A 133 0.68 1.34 10.63
N VAL A 134 0.68 0.16 10.01
CA VAL A 134 0.24 -1.08 10.66
C VAL A 134 1.47 -1.94 10.94
N ASN A 135 1.50 -2.54 12.12
CA ASN A 135 2.55 -3.48 12.51
C ASN A 135 1.97 -4.89 12.52
N PHE A 136 2.55 -5.77 11.71
CA PHE A 136 2.10 -7.17 11.63
C PHE A 136 2.79 -8.08 12.66
N GLY A 137 3.59 -7.53 13.46
CA GLY A 137 4.29 -8.27 14.47
C GLY A 137 4.59 -8.78 15.30
#